data_2901ca5ebd313cbda8f2fa34ef0cd285
#
_entry.id   2901ca5ebd313cbda8f2fa34ef0cd285
#
_cell.length_a   1.000
_cell.length_b   1.000
_cell.length_c   1.000
_cell.angle_alpha   90.00
_cell.angle_beta   90.00
_cell.angle_gamma   90.00
#
_symmetry.space_group_name_H-M   'P 1'
#
loop_
_entity.id
_entity.type
_entity.pdbx_description
1 polymer ?
#
loop_
_entity_poly.entity_id
_entity_poly.type
_entity_poly.pdbx_seq_one_letter_code
_entity_poly.pdbx_strand_id
1 'polypeptide(L)'
;MQEPTKLSFEQFKYYVTQWANDRNIIKGSTKPAQALKGFSEFGELCDNLAKGKDIKDDIGDCAVVGVIINAIGKHPSYYDGVSNRALRVQRNLQNVADYFGYALIDSDTPFMAFDDLHAIAAYHGLDFNECLGTAWNDIKSRTGVMYNGVFIKEADPRYAEVMRELGKE
;
A
#
# COMPACT_ATOMS: atom_id res chain seq x y z
N MET A 1 -16.02 -10.94 18.11
CA MET A 1 -16.48 -10.37 16.85
C MET A 1 -15.45 -10.70 15.77
N GLN A 2 -15.87 -11.42 14.76
CA GLN A 2 -14.97 -11.74 13.64
C GLN A 2 -14.69 -10.44 12.88
N GLU A 3 -13.42 -10.14 12.67
CA GLU A 3 -13.02 -8.91 11.98
C GLU A 3 -13.49 -8.91 10.52
N PRO A 4 -13.82 -7.72 9.94
CA PRO A 4 -14.29 -7.69 8.58
C PRO A 4 -13.19 -8.19 7.64
N THR A 5 -13.52 -9.22 6.85
CA THR A 5 -12.65 -9.75 5.79
C THR A 5 -12.68 -8.88 4.54
N LYS A 6 -13.60 -7.92 4.47
CA LYS A 6 -13.80 -7.02 3.33
C LYS A 6 -13.81 -5.56 3.78
N LEU A 7 -13.12 -4.71 3.04
CA LEU A 7 -13.18 -3.27 3.19
C LEU A 7 -13.56 -2.62 1.84
N SER A 8 -14.43 -1.61 1.89
CA SER A 8 -14.55 -0.71 0.74
C SER A 8 -13.24 0.04 0.53
N PHE A 9 -13.00 0.53 -0.69
CA PHE A 9 -11.79 1.32 -0.94
C PHE A 9 -11.72 2.59 -0.08
N GLU A 10 -12.86 3.24 0.18
CA GLU A 10 -12.93 4.42 1.04
C GLU A 10 -12.57 4.11 2.50
N GLN A 11 -13.07 2.99 3.04
CA GLN A 11 -12.67 2.53 4.38
C GLN A 11 -11.18 2.20 4.44
N PHE A 12 -10.70 1.45 3.47
CA PHE A 12 -9.29 1.05 3.38
C PHE A 12 -8.37 2.28 3.32
N LYS A 13 -8.65 3.22 2.42
CA LYS A 13 -7.92 4.47 2.27
C LYS A 13 -7.86 5.25 3.58
N TYR A 14 -8.99 5.38 4.26
CA TYR A 14 -9.07 6.07 5.54
C TYR A 14 -8.20 5.37 6.60
N TYR A 15 -8.37 4.06 6.78
CA TYR A 15 -7.64 3.32 7.81
C TYR A 15 -6.13 3.30 7.57
N VAL A 16 -5.70 3.05 6.34
CA VAL A 16 -4.27 3.07 5.97
C VAL A 16 -3.67 4.45 6.19
N THR A 17 -4.37 5.51 5.83
CA THR A 17 -3.89 6.89 6.04
C THR A 17 -3.74 7.22 7.53
N GLN A 18 -4.72 6.87 8.37
CA GLN A 18 -4.62 7.08 9.82
C GLN A 18 -3.47 6.26 10.42
N TRP A 19 -3.40 4.97 10.06
CA TRP A 19 -2.34 4.08 10.50
C TRP A 19 -0.94 4.61 10.17
N ALA A 20 -0.77 5.12 8.96
CA ALA A 20 0.50 5.69 8.50
C ALA A 20 0.83 7.02 9.21
N ASN A 21 -0.17 7.86 9.47
CA ASN A 21 0.00 9.08 10.26
C ASN A 21 0.44 8.78 11.69
N ASP A 22 -0.23 7.84 12.36
CA ASP A 22 0.07 7.47 13.74
C ASP A 22 1.50 6.96 13.90
N ARG A 23 2.03 6.34 12.85
CA ARG A 23 3.41 5.80 12.81
C ARG A 23 4.42 6.74 12.17
N ASN A 24 4.04 8.00 11.97
CA ASN A 24 4.89 9.03 11.37
C ASN A 24 5.40 8.69 9.95
N ILE A 25 4.75 7.76 9.25
CA ILE A 25 5.21 7.33 7.92
C ILE A 25 5.03 8.46 6.91
N ILE A 26 3.92 9.17 6.94
CA ILE A 26 3.63 10.24 5.97
C ILE A 26 4.60 11.42 6.12
N LYS A 27 4.96 11.79 7.35
CA LYS A 27 5.93 12.89 7.61
C LYS A 27 7.37 12.43 7.58
N GLY A 28 7.64 11.22 8.02
CA GLY A 28 8.99 10.69 8.21
C GLY A 28 9.55 9.91 7.02
N SER A 29 8.76 9.70 5.96
CA SER A 29 9.17 9.03 4.73
C SER A 29 9.05 9.96 3.52
N THR A 30 9.40 9.46 2.34
CA THR A 30 9.32 10.17 1.06
C THR A 30 8.66 9.29 0.00
N LYS A 31 8.17 9.89 -1.08
CA LYS A 31 7.62 9.11 -2.20
C LYS A 31 8.66 8.15 -2.78
N PRO A 32 9.92 8.56 -3.05
CA PRO A 32 10.95 7.62 -3.51
C PRO A 32 11.19 6.44 -2.56
N ALA A 33 11.26 6.69 -1.24
CA ALA A 33 11.45 5.63 -0.25
C ALA A 33 10.26 4.64 -0.24
N GLN A 34 9.04 5.15 -0.32
CA GLN A 34 7.83 4.31 -0.41
C GLN A 34 7.74 3.59 -1.76
N ALA A 35 8.23 4.19 -2.85
CA ALA A 35 8.31 3.52 -4.15
C ALA A 35 9.21 2.29 -4.10
N LEU A 36 10.35 2.33 -3.40
CA LEU A 36 11.19 1.15 -3.20
C LEU A 36 10.43 0.04 -2.47
N LYS A 37 9.64 0.38 -1.46
CA LYS A 37 8.73 -0.58 -0.80
C LYS A 37 7.69 -1.10 -1.79
N GLY A 38 7.11 -0.22 -2.61
CA GLY A 38 6.16 -0.59 -3.65
C GLY A 38 6.73 -1.59 -4.66
N PHE A 39 7.96 -1.40 -5.13
CA PHE A 39 8.63 -2.35 -6.01
C PHE A 39 8.91 -3.68 -5.33
N SER A 40 9.18 -3.71 -4.02
CA SER A 40 9.30 -4.95 -3.27
C SER A 40 7.97 -5.73 -3.25
N GLU A 41 6.87 -5.06 -2.92
CA GLU A 41 5.52 -5.69 -2.92
C GLU A 41 5.09 -6.10 -4.34
N PHE A 42 5.39 -5.27 -5.33
CA PHE A 42 5.15 -5.63 -6.74
C PHE A 42 5.97 -6.82 -7.19
N GLY A 43 7.21 -6.94 -6.72
CA GLY A 43 8.07 -8.11 -6.96
C GLY A 43 7.47 -9.39 -6.37
N GLU A 44 6.91 -9.34 -5.17
CA GLU A 44 6.20 -10.48 -4.55
C GLU A 44 4.96 -10.85 -5.35
N LEU A 45 4.17 -9.87 -5.78
CA LEU A 45 3.04 -10.09 -6.69
C LEU A 45 3.47 -10.81 -7.97
N CYS A 46 4.52 -10.33 -8.63
CA CYS A 46 5.04 -10.96 -9.86
C CYS A 46 5.56 -12.38 -9.62
N ASP A 47 6.28 -12.60 -8.52
CA ASP A 47 6.81 -13.93 -8.18
C ASP A 47 5.67 -14.93 -7.92
N ASN A 48 4.66 -14.52 -7.17
CA ASN A 48 3.50 -15.36 -6.88
C ASN A 48 2.65 -15.64 -8.13
N LEU A 49 2.47 -14.63 -9.01
CA LEU A 49 1.84 -14.84 -10.31
C LEU A 49 2.59 -15.85 -11.16
N ALA A 50 3.90 -15.74 -11.26
CA ALA A 50 4.74 -16.65 -12.03
C ALA A 50 4.69 -18.09 -11.51
N LYS A 51 4.46 -18.25 -10.21
CA LYS A 51 4.37 -19.57 -9.54
C LYS A 51 2.95 -20.11 -9.44
N GLY A 52 1.94 -19.38 -9.93
CA GLY A 52 0.53 -19.75 -9.79
C GLY A 52 0.03 -19.81 -8.36
N LYS A 53 0.62 -19.01 -7.47
CA LYS A 53 0.22 -18.89 -6.06
C LYS A 53 -0.88 -17.89 -5.84
N ASP A 54 -1.47 -17.89 -4.64
CA ASP A 54 -2.42 -16.85 -4.21
C ASP A 54 -1.74 -15.47 -4.17
N ILE A 55 -2.43 -14.47 -4.70
CA ILE A 55 -1.95 -13.08 -4.81
C ILE A 55 -2.83 -12.09 -4.03
N LYS A 56 -3.75 -12.59 -3.22
CA LYS A 56 -4.71 -11.73 -2.49
C LYS A 56 -3.99 -10.69 -1.63
N ASP A 57 -3.02 -11.13 -0.87
CA ASP A 57 -2.23 -10.27 0.02
C ASP A 57 -1.35 -9.30 -0.78
N ASP A 58 -0.67 -9.79 -1.81
CA ASP A 58 0.22 -8.99 -2.66
C ASP A 58 -0.51 -7.80 -3.30
N ILE A 59 -1.73 -8.02 -3.77
CA ILE A 59 -2.57 -6.94 -4.35
C ILE A 59 -2.88 -5.89 -3.29
N GLY A 60 -3.29 -6.31 -2.11
CA GLY A 60 -3.59 -5.42 -1.00
C GLY A 60 -2.35 -4.63 -0.54
N ASP A 61 -1.20 -5.27 -0.46
CA ASP A 61 0.06 -4.63 -0.06
C ASP A 61 0.52 -3.57 -1.06
N CYS A 62 0.37 -3.82 -2.37
CA CYS A 62 0.58 -2.79 -3.39
C CYS A 62 -0.36 -1.60 -3.18
N ALA A 63 -1.64 -1.85 -2.86
CA ALA A 63 -2.61 -0.79 -2.60
C ALA A 63 -2.27 0.03 -1.34
N VAL A 64 -1.78 -0.60 -0.27
CA VAL A 64 -1.30 0.09 0.94
C VAL A 64 -0.23 1.12 0.57
N VAL A 65 0.79 0.70 -0.16
CA VAL A 65 1.89 1.59 -0.56
C VAL A 65 1.39 2.71 -1.47
N GLY A 66 0.48 2.42 -2.40
CA GLY A 66 -0.13 3.43 -3.27
C GLY A 66 -0.87 4.52 -2.49
N VAL A 67 -1.65 4.15 -1.47
CA VAL A 67 -2.33 5.11 -0.58
C VAL A 67 -1.32 5.98 0.18
N ILE A 68 -0.25 5.39 0.70
CA ILE A 68 0.79 6.12 1.44
C ILE A 68 1.53 7.10 0.52
N ILE A 69 1.89 6.70 -0.69
CA ILE A 69 2.53 7.58 -1.69
C ILE A 69 1.64 8.80 -1.95
N ASN A 70 0.35 8.60 -2.18
CA ASN A 70 -0.58 9.70 -2.42
C ASN A 70 -0.72 10.62 -1.20
N ALA A 71 -0.78 10.07 0.00
CA ALA A 71 -0.85 10.85 1.22
C ALA A 71 0.41 11.72 1.42
N ILE A 72 1.61 11.19 1.16
CA ILE A 72 2.87 11.96 1.19
C ILE A 72 2.85 13.07 0.14
N GLY A 73 2.40 12.78 -1.07
CA GLY A 73 2.30 13.74 -2.17
C GLY A 73 1.14 14.74 -2.03
N LYS A 74 0.29 14.59 -1.02
CA LYS A 74 -0.94 15.37 -0.82
C LYS A 74 -1.90 15.25 -2.00
N HIS A 75 -1.94 14.09 -2.62
CA HIS A 75 -2.87 13.74 -3.68
C HIS A 75 -4.01 12.88 -3.15
N PRO A 76 -5.23 13.03 -3.68
CA PRO A 76 -6.29 12.07 -3.42
C PRO A 76 -5.98 10.73 -4.10
N SER A 77 -6.47 9.64 -3.51
CA SER A 77 -6.44 8.33 -4.12
C SER A 77 -7.76 8.10 -4.87
N TYR A 78 -7.69 7.97 -6.19
CA TYR A 78 -8.84 7.74 -7.06
C TYR A 78 -9.03 6.25 -7.33
N TYR A 79 -10.27 5.82 -7.24
CA TYR A 79 -10.71 4.46 -7.55
C TYR A 79 -12.16 4.51 -8.04
N ASP A 80 -12.37 4.08 -9.28
CA ASP A 80 -13.69 4.13 -9.93
C ASP A 80 -14.51 2.85 -9.71
N GLY A 81 -13.86 1.76 -9.34
CA GLY A 81 -14.50 0.47 -9.14
C GLY A 81 -14.94 -0.21 -10.44
N VAL A 82 -14.46 0.24 -11.58
CA VAL A 82 -14.85 -0.27 -12.89
C VAL A 82 -14.05 -1.52 -13.21
N SER A 83 -14.65 -2.69 -12.93
CA SER A 83 -14.13 -4.00 -13.34
C SER A 83 -14.12 -4.23 -14.86
N ASN A 84 -14.66 -3.28 -15.65
CA ASN A 84 -14.86 -3.41 -17.11
C ASN A 84 -13.70 -2.92 -17.97
N ARG A 85 -12.59 -2.48 -17.39
CA ARG A 85 -11.39 -2.34 -18.22
C ARG A 85 -11.02 -3.72 -18.72
N ALA A 86 -11.07 -3.89 -20.02
CA ALA A 86 -10.72 -5.15 -20.68
C ALA A 86 -9.50 -5.76 -20.00
N LEU A 87 -9.66 -6.99 -19.54
CA LEU A 87 -8.69 -7.75 -18.77
C LEU A 87 -7.37 -7.90 -19.55
N ARG A 88 -6.56 -6.91 -19.50
CA ARG A 88 -5.22 -6.88 -20.07
C ARG A 88 -4.21 -6.93 -18.91
N VAL A 89 -4.13 -8.09 -18.27
CA VAL A 89 -3.34 -8.28 -17.03
C VAL A 89 -1.93 -7.75 -17.17
N GLN A 90 -1.27 -7.98 -18.31
CA GLN A 90 0.09 -7.47 -18.55
C GLN A 90 0.11 -5.93 -18.55
N ARG A 91 -0.90 -5.30 -19.15
CA ARG A 91 -1.02 -3.82 -19.14
C ARG A 91 -1.33 -3.28 -17.75
N ASN A 92 -2.20 -3.97 -17.01
CA ASN A 92 -2.49 -3.57 -15.63
C ASN A 92 -1.25 -3.69 -14.74
N LEU A 93 -0.48 -4.78 -14.86
CA LEU A 93 0.80 -4.93 -14.16
C LEU A 93 1.80 -3.83 -14.53
N GLN A 94 1.94 -3.52 -15.83
CA GLN A 94 2.80 -2.43 -16.28
C GLN A 94 2.37 -1.09 -15.66
N ASN A 95 1.08 -0.79 -15.61
CA ASN A 95 0.59 0.45 -15.00
C ASN A 95 0.96 0.54 -13.51
N VAL A 96 0.85 -0.55 -12.76
CA VAL A 96 1.29 -0.59 -11.34
C VAL A 96 2.78 -0.24 -11.23
N ALA A 97 3.62 -0.88 -12.05
CA ALA A 97 5.06 -0.62 -12.08
C ALA A 97 5.37 0.83 -12.47
N ASP A 98 4.69 1.37 -13.48
CA ASP A 98 4.88 2.74 -13.97
C ASP A 98 4.58 3.77 -12.87
N TYR A 99 3.49 3.60 -12.12
CA TYR A 99 3.14 4.52 -11.05
C TYR A 99 4.10 4.45 -9.86
N PHE A 100 4.63 3.27 -9.51
CA PHE A 100 5.74 3.18 -8.57
C PHE A 100 7.01 3.84 -9.14
N GLY A 101 7.25 3.70 -10.43
CA GLY A 101 8.36 4.37 -11.12
C GLY A 101 8.27 5.89 -11.07
N TYR A 102 7.08 6.47 -11.26
CA TYR A 102 6.86 7.92 -11.11
C TYR A 102 7.14 8.40 -9.68
N ALA A 103 6.70 7.64 -8.69
CA ALA A 103 6.99 7.96 -7.29
C ALA A 103 8.50 7.83 -6.97
N LEU A 104 9.20 6.88 -7.58
CA LEU A 104 10.64 6.68 -7.40
C LEU A 104 11.47 7.89 -7.82
N ILE A 105 11.07 8.58 -8.89
CA ILE A 105 11.73 9.79 -9.36
C ILE A 105 11.15 11.08 -8.77
N ASP A 106 10.35 10.94 -7.72
CA ASP A 106 9.67 12.05 -7.04
C ASP A 106 8.80 12.91 -7.98
N SER A 107 8.24 12.29 -9.00
CA SER A 107 7.29 12.93 -9.91
C SER A 107 6.05 13.43 -9.16
N ASP A 108 5.44 14.49 -9.63
CA ASP A 108 4.19 15.03 -9.09
C ASP A 108 2.95 14.20 -9.49
N THR A 109 3.15 13.11 -10.23
CA THR A 109 2.10 12.20 -10.65
C THR A 109 1.61 11.36 -9.47
N PRO A 110 0.31 11.38 -9.11
CA PRO A 110 -0.22 10.52 -8.06
C PRO A 110 -0.19 9.04 -8.49
N PHE A 111 -0.20 8.14 -7.51
CA PHE A 111 -0.42 6.72 -7.78
C PHE A 111 -1.90 6.50 -8.18
N MET A 112 -2.13 6.02 -9.40
CA MET A 112 -3.48 5.86 -9.97
C MET A 112 -3.80 4.43 -10.42
N ALA A 113 -3.04 3.44 -9.97
CA ALA A 113 -3.19 2.06 -10.42
C ALA A 113 -4.12 1.20 -9.54
N PHE A 114 -5.03 1.80 -8.75
CA PHE A 114 -5.97 1.03 -7.92
C PHE A 114 -6.97 0.23 -8.75
N ASP A 115 -7.48 0.81 -9.85
CA ASP A 115 -8.34 0.08 -10.80
C ASP A 115 -7.58 -1.03 -11.52
N ASP A 116 -6.29 -0.84 -11.78
CA ASP A 116 -5.44 -1.88 -12.34
C ASP A 116 -5.25 -3.05 -11.37
N LEU A 117 -5.04 -2.78 -10.08
CA LEU A 117 -4.98 -3.81 -9.04
C LEU A 117 -6.31 -4.56 -8.92
N HIS A 118 -7.43 -3.85 -8.98
CA HIS A 118 -8.76 -4.48 -9.03
C HIS A 118 -8.91 -5.39 -10.25
N ALA A 119 -8.49 -4.94 -11.43
CA ALA A 119 -8.58 -5.74 -12.65
C ALA A 119 -7.73 -7.02 -12.56
N ILE A 120 -6.53 -6.95 -11.98
CA ILE A 120 -5.68 -8.12 -11.73
C ILE A 120 -6.39 -9.10 -10.79
N ALA A 121 -6.96 -8.60 -9.68
CA ALA A 121 -7.73 -9.43 -8.75
C ALA A 121 -8.90 -10.13 -9.44
N ALA A 122 -9.71 -9.38 -10.20
CA ALA A 122 -10.87 -9.90 -10.90
C ALA A 122 -10.52 -10.96 -11.94
N TYR A 123 -9.42 -10.77 -12.68
CA TYR A 123 -8.93 -11.77 -13.64
C TYR A 123 -8.61 -13.10 -12.97
N HIS A 124 -8.09 -13.07 -11.74
CA HIS A 124 -7.75 -14.27 -10.96
C HIS A 124 -8.90 -14.74 -10.05
N GLY A 125 -10.12 -14.24 -10.24
CA GLY A 125 -11.30 -14.65 -9.48
C GLY A 125 -11.31 -14.18 -8.03
N LEU A 126 -10.52 -13.14 -7.70
CA LEU A 126 -10.46 -12.57 -6.36
C LEU A 126 -11.38 -11.35 -6.22
N ASP A 127 -11.95 -11.20 -5.03
CA ASP A 127 -12.67 -10.00 -4.63
C ASP A 127 -11.67 -8.94 -4.17
N PHE A 128 -11.65 -7.78 -4.83
CA PHE A 128 -10.73 -6.70 -4.51
C PHE A 128 -10.90 -6.18 -3.07
N ASN A 129 -12.15 -6.09 -2.59
CA ASN A 129 -12.42 -5.67 -1.22
C ASN A 129 -11.87 -6.66 -0.17
N GLU A 130 -11.82 -7.96 -0.52
CA GLU A 130 -11.14 -8.96 0.32
C GLU A 130 -9.63 -8.78 0.29
N CYS A 131 -9.04 -8.47 -0.85
CA CYS A 131 -7.61 -8.15 -0.94
C CYS A 131 -7.25 -6.98 -0.02
N LEU A 132 -8.05 -5.91 -0.04
CA LEU A 132 -7.88 -4.75 0.81
C LEU A 132 -8.02 -5.09 2.30
N GLY A 133 -9.06 -5.86 2.65
CA GLY A 133 -9.30 -6.29 4.03
C GLY A 133 -8.17 -7.18 4.56
N THR A 134 -7.65 -8.08 3.74
CA THR A 134 -6.53 -8.96 4.11
C THR A 134 -5.28 -8.14 4.43
N ALA A 135 -4.87 -7.25 3.55
CA ALA A 135 -3.70 -6.40 3.76
C ALA A 135 -3.88 -5.50 5.00
N TRP A 136 -5.07 -4.93 5.21
CA TRP A 136 -5.36 -4.14 6.42
C TRP A 136 -5.21 -4.98 7.69
N ASN A 137 -5.77 -6.18 7.72
CA ASN A 137 -5.65 -7.06 8.88
C ASN A 137 -4.20 -7.40 9.21
N ASP A 138 -3.34 -7.51 8.22
CA ASP A 138 -1.92 -7.80 8.41
C ASP A 138 -1.13 -6.63 8.97
N ILE A 139 -1.47 -5.39 8.60
CA ILE A 139 -0.69 -4.21 9.02
C ILE A 139 -1.23 -3.51 10.27
N LYS A 140 -2.54 -3.55 10.52
CA LYS A 140 -3.21 -2.72 11.56
C LYS A 140 -2.61 -2.86 12.95
N SER A 141 -2.12 -4.06 13.29
CA SER A 141 -1.51 -4.36 14.59
C SER A 141 0.01 -4.19 14.62
N ARG A 142 0.65 -3.88 13.48
CA ARG A 142 2.09 -3.66 13.45
C ARG A 142 2.42 -2.39 14.23
N THR A 143 3.32 -2.52 15.20
CA THR A 143 3.85 -1.41 15.99
C THR A 143 5.16 -0.91 15.40
N GLY A 144 5.50 0.33 15.69
CA GLY A 144 6.72 0.96 15.20
C GLY A 144 6.47 2.40 14.75
N VAL A 145 7.53 3.08 14.38
CA VAL A 145 7.48 4.48 13.97
C VAL A 145 8.52 4.77 12.89
N MET A 146 8.17 5.60 11.93
CA MET A 146 9.11 6.09 10.93
C MET A 146 9.93 7.25 11.52
N TYR A 147 11.24 7.14 11.46
CA TYR A 147 12.15 8.17 11.94
C TYR A 147 13.36 8.28 11.01
N ASN A 148 13.60 9.46 10.49
CA ASN A 148 14.70 9.73 9.53
C ASN A 148 14.78 8.71 8.38
N GLY A 149 13.62 8.36 7.80
CA GLY A 149 13.52 7.45 6.66
C GLY A 149 13.64 5.96 7.00
N VAL A 150 13.75 5.61 8.29
CA VAL A 150 13.87 4.22 8.75
C VAL A 150 12.69 3.89 9.66
N PHE A 151 12.07 2.72 9.43
CA PHE A 151 11.01 2.24 10.31
C PHE A 151 11.59 1.56 11.55
N ILE A 152 11.44 2.20 12.71
CA ILE A 152 11.93 1.72 14.00
C ILE A 152 10.84 0.88 14.65
N LYS A 153 11.10 -0.41 14.82
CA LYS A 153 10.17 -1.34 15.47
C LYS A 153 10.13 -1.09 16.98
N GLU A 154 9.02 -1.41 17.62
CA GLU A 154 8.86 -1.26 19.07
C GLU A 154 9.95 -2.00 19.89
N ALA A 155 10.41 -3.14 19.37
CA ALA A 155 11.49 -3.92 20.02
C ALA A 155 12.91 -3.31 19.81
N ASP A 156 13.05 -2.26 18.98
CA ASP A 156 14.34 -1.59 18.78
C ASP A 156 14.70 -0.79 20.03
N PRO A 157 15.94 -0.92 20.56
CA PRO A 157 16.39 -0.15 21.74
C PRO A 157 16.22 1.36 21.62
N ARG A 158 16.20 1.91 20.39
CA ARG A 158 16.03 3.34 20.12
C ARG A 158 14.58 3.79 20.18
N TYR A 159 13.63 2.86 20.21
CA TYR A 159 12.19 3.18 20.02
C TYR A 159 11.69 4.20 21.06
N ALA A 160 11.99 3.98 22.33
CA ALA A 160 11.53 4.87 23.40
C ALA A 160 12.08 6.30 23.27
N GLU A 161 13.34 6.45 22.87
CA GLU A 161 13.97 7.76 22.63
C GLU A 161 13.33 8.46 21.42
N VAL A 162 13.17 7.73 20.33
CA VAL A 162 12.53 8.24 19.10
C VAL A 162 11.10 8.69 19.37
N MET A 163 10.31 7.94 20.15
CA MET A 163 8.95 8.33 20.51
C MET A 163 8.91 9.64 21.31
N ARG A 164 9.85 9.82 22.24
CA ARG A 164 9.98 11.09 22.99
C ARG A 164 10.33 12.26 22.05
N GLU A 165 11.29 12.08 21.16
CA GLU A 165 11.69 13.12 20.21
C GLU A 165 10.53 13.52 19.27
N LEU A 166 9.67 12.56 18.92
CA LEU A 166 8.49 12.79 18.08
C LEU A 166 7.27 13.33 18.86
N GLY A 167 7.37 13.44 20.20
CA GLY A 167 6.26 13.85 21.05
C GLY A 167 5.07 12.87 21.01
N LYS A 168 5.36 11.58 20.89
CA LYS A 168 4.38 10.48 20.77
C LYS A 168 4.43 9.53 21.99
N GLU A 169 4.68 10.04 23.17
CA GLU A 169 4.64 9.24 24.42
C GLU A 169 3.21 8.84 24.81
#